data_b7d6706e5be26883463b9f99e4e5ac75
#
_entry.id   b7d6706e5be26883463b9f99e4e5ac75
#
_cell.length_a   1.000
_cell.length_b   1.000
_cell.length_c   1.000
_cell.angle_alpha   90.00
_cell.angle_beta   90.00
_cell.angle_gamma   90.00
#
_symmetry.space_group_name_H-M   'P 1'
#
loop_
_entity.id
_entity.type
_entity.pdbx_description
1 polymer ?
#
loop_
_entity_poly.entity_id
_entity_poly.type
_entity_poly.pdbx_seq_one_letter_code
_entity_poly.pdbx_strand_id
1 'polypeptide(L)'
;MAKARSTTTGASVRARAAAKPRSARATARPVSKSAVKPHKRHRLLGFLATMFALLALAGAAARALPADLQELPFAPIVVSATPWFTLLGLIALLLAIVSRRILAALIAIAAIACNGYWQYPFFYSTDPLPQAAQNAVAAASPNTSDAYARVMTFNVYKGQADPQAIVELVRDQRVEVLALQETTEDFVKKLNEAGIEHYLPYAQVSSSDGVFGNGLWSATPLADPTDDDVNSSASFMPGGTVDMGGQQIR
;
A
#
# COMPACT_ATOMS: atom_id res chain seq x y z
N MET A 1 -49.99 70.82 -49.06
CA MET A 1 -50.14 72.22 -48.68
C MET A 1 -48.85 72.66 -48.04
N ALA A 2 -48.11 73.43 -48.83
CA ALA A 2 -47.80 74.87 -48.74
C ALA A 2 -46.78 75.12 -47.60
N LYS A 3 -45.66 75.72 -47.73
CA LYS A 3 -45.02 76.70 -48.62
C LYS A 3 -43.84 77.26 -47.85
N ALA A 4 -42.61 77.11 -48.34
CA ALA A 4 -41.81 78.17 -48.95
C ALA A 4 -41.47 79.41 -48.11
N ARG A 5 -40.19 79.71 -47.99
CA ARG A 5 -39.40 80.91 -48.43
C ARG A 5 -38.22 81.13 -47.50
N SER A 6 -37.01 81.04 -47.94
CA SER A 6 -36.25 82.03 -48.72
C SER A 6 -36.05 83.35 -48.03
N THR A 7 -34.83 83.73 -47.78
CA THR A 7 -34.12 84.95 -48.23
C THR A 7 -32.68 84.97 -47.61
N THR A 8 -31.75 84.86 -48.42
CA THR A 8 -30.60 85.70 -48.84
C THR A 8 -30.20 86.93 -48.07
N THR A 9 -28.98 87.11 -47.81
CA THR A 9 -28.08 88.28 -48.07
C THR A 9 -26.93 88.22 -47.04
N GLY A 10 -25.73 88.35 -47.25
CA GLY A 10 -24.85 88.93 -48.20
C GLY A 10 -23.47 89.19 -47.58
N ALA A 11 -22.50 88.90 -48.28
CA ALA A 11 -21.08 89.30 -48.27
C ALA A 11 -20.48 90.08 -47.11
N SER A 12 -19.30 89.64 -46.62
CA SER A 12 -18.09 90.46 -46.79
C SER A 12 -16.81 89.65 -46.45
N VAL A 13 -15.90 89.76 -47.43
CA VAL A 13 -14.54 89.26 -47.42
C VAL A 13 -13.71 90.00 -46.37
N ARG A 14 -13.00 89.28 -45.52
CA ARG A 14 -11.69 89.75 -45.02
C ARG A 14 -10.75 88.54 -44.78
N ALA A 15 -9.72 88.50 -45.60
CA ALA A 15 -8.57 87.64 -45.44
C ALA A 15 -7.83 87.93 -44.12
N ARG A 16 -7.55 86.91 -43.32
CA ARG A 16 -6.46 86.97 -42.32
C ARG A 16 -5.75 85.64 -42.18
N ALA A 17 -4.52 85.73 -42.66
CA ALA A 17 -3.32 85.05 -42.17
C ALA A 17 -3.39 83.60 -41.67
N ALA A 18 -2.70 82.78 -42.38
CA ALA A 18 -2.32 81.40 -42.00
C ALA A 18 -1.67 81.31 -40.61
N ALA A 19 -2.25 80.55 -39.68
CA ALA A 19 -1.59 80.06 -38.50
C ALA A 19 -1.30 78.58 -38.73
N LYS A 20 -0.02 78.22 -38.78
CA LYS A 20 0.48 76.82 -38.79
C LYS A 20 -0.09 76.05 -37.62
N PRO A 21 -0.59 74.80 -37.78
CA PRO A 21 -0.93 73.96 -36.66
C PRO A 21 0.38 73.45 -36.00
N ARG A 22 0.54 73.78 -34.70
CA ARG A 22 1.54 73.14 -33.85
C ARG A 22 1.16 71.69 -33.72
N SER A 23 1.99 70.80 -34.27
CA SER A 23 1.90 69.34 -33.95
C SER A 23 2.18 69.12 -32.45
N ALA A 24 1.18 68.82 -31.73
CA ALA A 24 1.33 68.29 -30.37
C ALA A 24 1.90 66.87 -30.48
N ARG A 25 3.21 66.82 -30.38
CA ARG A 25 3.94 65.54 -30.23
C ARG A 25 3.57 64.98 -28.83
N ALA A 26 2.53 64.11 -28.81
CA ALA A 26 2.24 63.31 -27.65
C ALA A 26 3.43 62.42 -27.36
N THR A 27 4.23 62.78 -26.35
CA THR A 27 5.25 61.92 -25.78
C THR A 27 4.53 60.78 -25.07
N ALA A 28 4.35 59.68 -25.79
CA ALA A 28 3.95 58.43 -25.17
C ALA A 28 5.02 58.06 -24.13
N ARG A 29 4.66 58.15 -22.83
CA ARG A 29 5.45 57.59 -21.74
C ARG A 29 5.65 56.12 -22.03
N PRO A 30 6.91 55.61 -22.05
CA PRO A 30 7.12 54.17 -22.14
C PRO A 30 6.48 53.50 -20.92
N VAL A 31 5.47 52.66 -21.16
CA VAL A 31 4.94 51.77 -20.15
C VAL A 31 6.10 50.85 -19.74
N SER A 32 6.69 51.14 -18.61
CA SER A 32 7.66 50.27 -17.99
C SER A 32 7.01 48.89 -17.80
N LYS A 33 7.37 47.96 -18.68
CA LYS A 33 7.11 46.54 -18.45
C LYS A 33 7.88 46.19 -17.16
N SER A 34 7.19 46.12 -16.03
CA SER A 34 7.76 45.58 -14.79
C SER A 34 8.33 44.23 -15.15
N ALA A 35 9.67 44.14 -15.18
CA ALA A 35 10.35 42.88 -15.38
C ALA A 35 9.97 41.94 -14.22
N VAL A 36 9.10 40.98 -14.51
CA VAL A 36 8.81 39.89 -13.60
C VAL A 36 10.15 39.22 -13.30
N LYS A 37 10.65 39.41 -12.08
CA LYS A 37 11.91 38.81 -11.63
C LYS A 37 11.82 37.31 -11.88
N PRO A 38 12.76 36.68 -12.60
CA PRO A 38 12.73 35.24 -12.79
C PRO A 38 12.81 34.57 -11.44
N HIS A 39 11.76 33.81 -11.09
CA HIS A 39 11.75 32.99 -9.87
C HIS A 39 12.94 32.03 -9.93
N LYS A 40 13.83 32.13 -8.94
CA LYS A 40 14.96 31.19 -8.81
C LYS A 40 14.36 29.79 -8.69
N ARG A 41 14.44 29.01 -9.76
CA ARG A 41 14.10 27.59 -9.71
C ARG A 41 15.09 26.93 -8.75
N HIS A 42 14.60 26.33 -7.68
CA HIS A 42 15.39 25.54 -6.76
C HIS A 42 15.81 24.23 -7.47
N ARG A 43 16.91 24.27 -8.22
CA ARG A 43 17.37 23.15 -9.07
C ARG A 43 17.59 21.88 -8.25
N LEU A 44 18.20 22.00 -7.06
CA LEU A 44 18.43 20.87 -6.15
C LEU A 44 17.11 20.25 -5.67
N LEU A 45 16.17 21.08 -5.21
CA LEU A 45 14.86 20.58 -4.76
C LEU A 45 14.11 19.89 -5.89
N GLY A 46 14.19 20.42 -7.11
CA GLY A 46 13.58 19.81 -8.28
C GLY A 46 14.24 18.48 -8.68
N PHE A 47 15.54 18.36 -8.51
CA PHE A 47 16.26 17.09 -8.72
C PHE A 47 15.84 16.05 -7.68
N LEU A 48 15.87 16.41 -6.39
CA LEU A 48 15.45 15.52 -5.29
C LEU A 48 13.98 15.10 -5.45
N ALA A 49 13.09 16.02 -5.83
CA ALA A 49 11.69 15.71 -6.10
C ALA A 49 11.54 14.63 -7.18
N THR A 50 12.26 14.76 -8.28
CA THR A 50 12.21 13.79 -9.38
C THR A 50 12.81 12.44 -8.97
N MET A 51 13.95 12.46 -8.29
CA MET A 51 14.61 11.25 -7.81
C MET A 51 13.72 10.47 -6.84
N PHE A 52 13.14 11.13 -5.85
CA PHE A 52 12.27 10.50 -4.86
C PHE A 52 10.96 9.99 -5.48
N ALA A 53 10.39 10.75 -6.43
CA ALA A 53 9.20 10.30 -7.15
C ALA A 53 9.46 9.01 -7.97
N LEU A 54 10.59 8.94 -8.64
CA LEU A 54 10.99 7.75 -9.40
C LEU A 54 11.29 6.55 -8.48
N LEU A 55 11.95 6.78 -7.34
CA LEU A 55 12.18 5.71 -6.35
C LEU A 55 10.87 5.19 -5.76
N ALA A 56 9.94 6.08 -5.42
CA ALA A 56 8.62 5.69 -4.93
C ALA A 56 7.83 4.89 -5.97
N LEU A 57 7.91 5.28 -7.24
CA LEU A 57 7.27 4.56 -8.34
C LEU A 57 7.93 3.20 -8.59
N ALA A 58 9.27 3.12 -8.50
CA ALA A 58 10.00 1.86 -8.61
C ALA A 58 9.62 0.87 -7.49
N GLY A 59 9.42 1.37 -6.25
CA GLY A 59 8.91 0.55 -5.15
C GLY A 59 7.51 0.00 -5.40
N ALA A 60 6.61 0.81 -5.99
CA ALA A 60 5.28 0.33 -6.40
C ALA A 60 5.37 -0.72 -7.52
N ALA A 61 6.24 -0.51 -8.51
CA ALA A 61 6.45 -1.45 -9.60
C ALA A 61 7.04 -2.79 -9.13
N ALA A 62 7.95 -2.77 -8.14
CA ALA A 62 8.52 -3.99 -7.56
C ALA A 62 7.45 -4.92 -6.98
N ARG A 63 6.37 -4.36 -6.40
CA ARG A 63 5.25 -5.16 -5.90
C ARG A 63 4.39 -5.78 -7.00
N ALA A 64 4.41 -5.23 -8.21
CA ALA A 64 3.67 -5.73 -9.37
C ALA A 64 4.50 -6.73 -10.21
N LEU A 65 5.70 -7.09 -9.78
CA LEU A 65 6.54 -8.05 -10.48
C LEU A 65 5.88 -9.44 -10.52
N PRO A 66 6.04 -10.20 -11.61
CA PRO A 66 5.67 -11.61 -11.66
C PRO A 66 6.33 -12.43 -10.55
N ALA A 67 5.70 -13.55 -10.15
CA ALA A 67 6.18 -14.41 -9.07
C ALA A 67 7.66 -14.80 -9.23
N ASP A 68 8.06 -15.20 -10.41
CA ASP A 68 9.44 -15.61 -10.72
C ASP A 68 10.49 -14.53 -10.40
N LEU A 69 10.13 -13.25 -10.56
CA LEU A 69 11.01 -12.13 -10.22
C LEU A 69 10.92 -11.72 -8.74
N GLN A 70 9.86 -12.12 -8.04
CA GLN A 70 9.74 -11.93 -6.60
C GLN A 70 10.61 -12.89 -5.78
N GLU A 71 11.09 -13.97 -6.38
CA GLU A 71 12.06 -14.91 -5.77
C GLU A 71 13.47 -14.33 -5.68
N LEU A 72 13.75 -13.21 -6.34
CA LEU A 72 15.04 -12.53 -6.22
C LEU A 72 15.31 -12.15 -4.75
N PRO A 73 16.53 -12.34 -4.24
CA PRO A 73 16.84 -12.21 -2.80
C PRO A 73 16.52 -10.85 -2.20
N PHE A 74 16.44 -9.80 -3.04
CA PHE A 74 16.12 -8.43 -2.58
C PHE A 74 14.64 -8.06 -2.74
N ALA A 75 13.86 -8.82 -3.51
CA ALA A 75 12.47 -8.49 -3.79
C ALA A 75 11.59 -8.45 -2.52
N PRO A 76 11.68 -9.42 -1.58
CA PRO A 76 10.92 -9.37 -0.34
C PRO A 76 11.23 -8.14 0.51
N ILE A 77 12.50 -7.71 0.56
CA ILE A 77 12.93 -6.52 1.31
C ILE A 77 12.30 -5.26 0.70
N VAL A 78 12.37 -5.12 -0.63
CA VAL A 78 11.79 -3.97 -1.35
C VAL A 78 10.28 -3.94 -1.19
N VAL A 79 9.60 -5.07 -1.32
CA VAL A 79 8.14 -5.17 -1.16
C VAL A 79 7.71 -4.84 0.27
N SER A 80 8.44 -5.29 1.28
CA SER A 80 8.19 -4.97 2.69
C SER A 80 8.34 -3.48 3.00
N ALA A 81 9.15 -2.76 2.22
CA ALA A 81 9.36 -1.32 2.35
C ALA A 81 8.23 -0.47 1.73
N THR A 82 7.13 -1.05 1.23
CA THR A 82 6.01 -0.33 0.58
C THR A 82 5.50 0.89 1.37
N PRO A 83 5.30 0.85 2.70
CA PRO A 83 4.87 2.03 3.46
C PRO A 83 5.86 3.19 3.38
N TRP A 84 7.16 2.90 3.36
CA TRP A 84 8.22 3.90 3.24
C TRP A 84 8.26 4.54 1.84
N PHE A 85 7.94 3.79 0.79
CA PHE A 85 7.80 4.35 -0.56
C PHE A 85 6.61 5.31 -0.67
N THR A 86 5.53 5.06 0.06
CA THR A 86 4.41 6.02 0.16
C THR A 86 4.87 7.33 0.79
N LEU A 87 5.60 7.26 1.92
CA LEU A 87 6.15 8.44 2.58
C LEU A 87 7.13 9.18 1.67
N LEU A 88 8.00 8.46 0.96
CA LEU A 88 8.93 9.04 0.00
C LEU A 88 8.19 9.77 -1.13
N GLY A 89 7.09 9.20 -1.63
CA GLY A 89 6.20 9.82 -2.60
C GLY A 89 5.59 11.12 -2.10
N LEU A 90 5.15 11.18 -0.85
CA LEU A 90 4.64 12.40 -0.22
C LEU A 90 5.71 13.49 -0.13
N ILE A 91 6.93 13.14 0.29
CA ILE A 91 8.06 14.07 0.32
C ILE A 91 8.38 14.57 -1.09
N ALA A 92 8.40 13.66 -2.07
CA ALA A 92 8.63 14.02 -3.47
C ALA A 92 7.59 15.03 -3.99
N LEU A 93 6.31 14.82 -3.66
CA LEU A 93 5.21 15.70 -4.05
C LEU A 93 5.39 17.11 -3.45
N LEU A 94 5.70 17.20 -2.16
CA LEU A 94 5.97 18.49 -1.49
C LEU A 94 7.14 19.23 -2.15
N LEU A 95 8.26 18.53 -2.40
CA LEU A 95 9.42 19.11 -3.08
C LEU A 95 9.09 19.53 -4.51
N ALA A 96 8.27 18.76 -5.23
CA ALA A 96 7.83 19.06 -6.59
C ALA A 96 6.96 20.33 -6.64
N ILE A 97 6.06 20.50 -5.67
CA ILE A 97 5.23 21.71 -5.54
C ILE A 97 6.10 22.93 -5.28
N VAL A 98 7.03 22.86 -4.30
CA VAL A 98 7.94 23.97 -3.95
C VAL A 98 8.85 24.33 -5.13
N SER A 99 9.38 23.33 -5.83
CA SER A 99 10.26 23.53 -6.99
C SER A 99 9.52 23.79 -8.31
N ARG A 100 8.16 23.74 -8.30
CA ARG A 100 7.28 23.91 -9.46
C ARG A 100 7.60 22.92 -10.60
N ARG A 101 7.84 21.66 -10.24
CA ARG A 101 8.12 20.57 -11.17
C ARG A 101 6.87 19.72 -11.40
N ILE A 102 6.05 20.12 -12.37
CA ILE A 102 4.76 19.46 -12.67
C ILE A 102 4.94 17.97 -12.97
N LEU A 103 5.91 17.60 -13.80
CA LEU A 103 6.14 16.19 -14.14
C LEU A 103 6.51 15.35 -12.91
N ALA A 104 7.40 15.86 -12.04
CA ALA A 104 7.75 15.18 -10.80
C ALA A 104 6.55 15.04 -9.86
N ALA A 105 5.68 16.07 -9.79
CA ALA A 105 4.45 16.00 -9.01
C ALA A 105 3.48 14.93 -9.54
N LEU A 106 3.30 14.83 -10.85
CA LEU A 106 2.45 13.79 -11.45
C LEU A 106 2.99 12.38 -11.19
N ILE A 107 4.30 12.16 -11.32
CA ILE A 107 4.94 10.88 -10.99
C ILE A 107 4.76 10.56 -9.51
N ALA A 108 4.96 11.54 -8.62
CA ALA A 108 4.77 11.34 -7.18
C ALA A 108 3.32 10.97 -6.83
N ILE A 109 2.33 11.64 -7.44
CA ILE A 109 0.90 11.32 -7.25
C ILE A 109 0.61 9.89 -7.73
N ALA A 110 1.10 9.51 -8.91
CA ALA A 110 0.94 8.15 -9.41
C ALA A 110 1.56 7.10 -8.46
N ALA A 111 2.79 7.36 -7.97
CA ALA A 111 3.46 6.49 -7.02
C ALA A 111 2.67 6.36 -5.70
N ILE A 112 2.17 7.47 -5.15
CA ILE A 112 1.34 7.48 -3.93
C ILE A 112 0.06 6.67 -4.15
N ALA A 113 -0.62 6.89 -5.28
CA ALA A 113 -1.86 6.18 -5.61
C ALA A 113 -1.63 4.66 -5.74
N CYS A 114 -0.59 4.23 -6.46
CA CYS A 114 -0.24 2.83 -6.61
C CYS A 114 0.13 2.18 -5.26
N ASN A 115 1.00 2.82 -4.48
CA ASN A 115 1.39 2.29 -3.16
C ASN A 115 0.20 2.28 -2.18
N GLY A 116 -0.67 3.30 -2.22
CA GLY A 116 -1.89 3.36 -1.43
C GLY A 116 -2.89 2.25 -1.81
N TYR A 117 -3.06 1.98 -3.10
CA TYR A 117 -3.87 0.87 -3.59
C TYR A 117 -3.39 -0.49 -3.04
N TRP A 118 -2.09 -0.74 -3.04
CA TRP A 118 -1.52 -1.97 -2.48
C TRP A 118 -1.69 -2.09 -0.97
N GLN A 119 -1.78 -0.97 -0.25
CA GLN A 119 -1.96 -0.97 1.20
C GLN A 119 -3.43 -0.98 1.63
N TYR A 120 -4.35 -0.57 0.75
CA TYR A 120 -5.78 -0.44 1.05
C TYR A 120 -6.39 -1.69 1.72
N PRO A 121 -6.15 -2.93 1.24
CA PRO A 121 -6.74 -4.13 1.83
C PRO A 121 -6.31 -4.41 3.27
N PHE A 122 -5.18 -3.83 3.72
CA PHE A 122 -4.70 -4.01 5.11
C PHE A 122 -5.44 -3.14 6.11
N PHE A 123 -6.10 -2.08 5.65
CA PHE A 123 -6.80 -1.13 6.52
C PHE A 123 -8.31 -1.25 6.45
N TYR A 124 -8.82 -1.85 5.40
CA TYR A 124 -10.25 -1.98 5.17
C TYR A 124 -10.59 -3.44 4.92
N SER A 125 -11.34 -4.04 5.86
CA SER A 125 -12.01 -5.32 5.61
C SER A 125 -13.17 -5.06 4.64
N THR A 126 -13.13 -5.72 3.49
CA THR A 126 -14.11 -5.49 2.43
C THR A 126 -15.40 -6.23 2.64
N ASP A 127 -15.33 -7.43 3.25
CA ASP A 127 -16.52 -8.26 3.44
C ASP A 127 -16.62 -8.76 4.90
N PRO A 128 -17.78 -8.59 5.54
CA PRO A 128 -18.03 -9.24 6.82
C PRO A 128 -18.04 -10.77 6.63
N LEU A 129 -17.59 -11.49 7.65
CA LEU A 129 -17.72 -12.95 7.64
C LEU A 129 -19.18 -13.35 7.40
N PRO A 130 -19.45 -14.37 6.57
CA PRO A 130 -20.78 -14.93 6.42
C PRO A 130 -21.41 -15.28 7.78
N GLN A 131 -22.72 -15.10 7.92
CA GLN A 131 -23.41 -15.37 9.20
C GLN A 131 -23.15 -16.78 9.72
N ALA A 132 -23.06 -17.75 8.81
CA ALA A 132 -22.73 -19.14 9.17
C ALA A 132 -21.35 -19.26 9.80
N ALA A 133 -20.33 -18.57 9.27
CA ALA A 133 -18.99 -18.53 9.85
C ALA A 133 -19.00 -17.81 11.21
N GLN A 134 -19.75 -16.70 11.34
CA GLN A 134 -19.90 -16.00 12.62
C GLN A 134 -20.53 -16.89 13.69
N ASN A 135 -21.55 -17.68 13.32
CA ASN A 135 -22.21 -18.62 14.23
C ASN A 135 -21.26 -19.77 14.61
N ALA A 136 -20.51 -20.32 13.66
CA ALA A 136 -19.53 -21.37 13.93
C ALA A 136 -18.43 -20.89 14.88
N VAL A 137 -17.88 -19.69 14.68
CA VAL A 137 -16.88 -19.14 15.60
C VAL A 137 -17.45 -18.70 16.94
N ALA A 138 -18.74 -18.42 17.05
CA ALA A 138 -19.41 -18.09 18.31
C ALA A 138 -19.79 -19.33 19.14
N ALA A 139 -19.77 -20.54 18.54
CA ALA A 139 -20.13 -21.79 19.23
C ALA A 139 -19.24 -22.06 20.45
N ALA A 140 -19.78 -22.68 21.46
CA ALA A 140 -19.07 -22.94 22.72
C ALA A 140 -17.94 -23.99 22.60
N SER A 141 -17.99 -24.85 21.59
CA SER A 141 -16.96 -25.84 21.27
C SER A 141 -16.74 -25.88 19.75
N PRO A 142 -15.54 -26.28 19.29
CA PRO A 142 -15.30 -26.48 17.87
C PRO A 142 -16.22 -27.55 17.29
N ASN A 143 -16.66 -27.36 16.08
CA ASN A 143 -17.39 -28.36 15.32
C ASN A 143 -16.56 -28.75 14.08
N THR A 144 -15.75 -29.77 14.25
CA THR A 144 -14.84 -30.28 13.23
C THR A 144 -15.54 -30.91 12.00
N SER A 145 -16.88 -30.98 12.01
CA SER A 145 -17.67 -31.51 10.88
C SER A 145 -18.30 -30.44 10.01
N ASP A 146 -18.20 -29.16 10.36
CA ASP A 146 -18.67 -28.07 9.52
C ASP A 146 -17.58 -27.58 8.54
N ALA A 147 -17.91 -26.65 7.67
CA ALA A 147 -17.01 -26.10 6.65
C ALA A 147 -16.19 -24.91 7.17
N TYR A 148 -16.09 -24.72 8.49
CA TYR A 148 -15.38 -23.61 9.10
C TYR A 148 -14.39 -24.12 10.15
N ALA A 149 -13.18 -23.60 10.15
CA ALA A 149 -12.19 -23.89 11.17
C ALA A 149 -11.59 -22.64 11.76
N ARG A 150 -11.19 -22.69 13.03
CA ARG A 150 -10.37 -21.67 13.66
C ARG A 150 -8.92 -22.03 13.50
N VAL A 151 -8.25 -21.23 12.68
CA VAL A 151 -6.82 -21.38 12.42
C VAL A 151 -6.07 -20.34 13.25
N MET A 152 -5.04 -20.79 13.96
CA MET A 152 -4.11 -19.90 14.67
C MET A 152 -2.70 -20.14 14.14
N THR A 153 -1.97 -19.07 13.89
CA THR A 153 -0.57 -19.13 13.47
C THR A 153 0.25 -18.05 14.14
N PHE A 154 1.44 -18.39 14.60
CA PHE A 154 2.42 -17.41 15.08
C PHE A 154 3.82 -18.03 15.22
N ASN A 155 4.82 -17.15 15.25
CA ASN A 155 6.21 -17.51 15.41
C ASN A 155 6.55 -17.62 16.91
N VAL A 156 7.14 -18.75 17.33
CA VAL A 156 7.50 -19.00 18.73
C VAL A 156 8.91 -18.52 19.10
N TYR A 157 9.53 -17.74 18.22
CA TYR A 157 10.83 -17.11 18.44
C TYR A 157 11.90 -18.09 18.95
N LYS A 158 12.30 -19.03 18.08
CA LYS A 158 13.29 -20.09 18.42
C LYS A 158 12.87 -20.92 19.64
N GLY A 159 11.58 -21.19 19.76
CA GLY A 159 11.03 -21.96 20.87
C GLY A 159 11.04 -21.25 22.22
N GLN A 160 11.12 -19.89 22.25
CA GLN A 160 11.13 -19.13 23.50
C GLN A 160 9.72 -18.75 24.01
N ALA A 161 8.67 -18.95 23.21
CA ALA A 161 7.31 -18.73 23.65
C ALA A 161 6.94 -19.68 24.80
N ASP A 162 5.99 -19.26 25.64
CA ASP A 162 5.48 -20.09 26.74
C ASP A 162 4.52 -21.17 26.21
N PRO A 163 4.86 -22.46 26.28
CA PRO A 163 4.02 -23.55 25.79
C PRO A 163 2.68 -23.63 26.52
N GLN A 164 2.66 -23.36 27.83
CA GLN A 164 1.43 -23.40 28.63
C GLN A 164 0.43 -22.34 28.19
N ALA A 165 0.91 -21.10 27.95
CA ALA A 165 0.07 -20.03 27.46
C ALA A 165 -0.49 -20.34 26.05
N ILE A 166 0.27 -21.07 25.21
CA ILE A 166 -0.21 -21.51 23.90
C ILE A 166 -1.34 -22.50 24.03
N VAL A 167 -1.21 -23.50 24.88
CA VAL A 167 -2.26 -24.50 25.12
C VAL A 167 -3.52 -23.84 25.68
N GLU A 168 -3.38 -22.86 26.57
CA GLU A 168 -4.51 -22.07 27.09
C GLU A 168 -5.19 -21.27 25.98
N LEU A 169 -4.43 -20.63 25.07
CA LEU A 169 -4.98 -19.94 23.93
C LEU A 169 -5.72 -20.90 22.99
N VAL A 170 -5.15 -22.05 22.68
CA VAL A 170 -5.79 -23.08 21.84
C VAL A 170 -7.14 -23.50 22.45
N ARG A 171 -7.19 -23.77 23.74
CA ARG A 171 -8.40 -24.07 24.46
C ARG A 171 -9.42 -22.92 24.41
N ASP A 172 -9.00 -21.73 24.82
CA ASP A 172 -9.89 -20.59 25.02
C ASP A 172 -10.42 -20.04 23.69
N GLN A 173 -9.58 -20.07 22.65
CA GLN A 173 -9.96 -19.68 21.30
C GLN A 173 -10.57 -20.84 20.49
N ARG A 174 -10.60 -22.05 21.03
CA ARG A 174 -11.16 -23.25 20.37
C ARG A 174 -10.52 -23.48 19.00
N VAL A 175 -9.20 -23.43 18.96
CA VAL A 175 -8.41 -23.58 17.75
C VAL A 175 -8.51 -25.01 17.24
N GLU A 176 -8.71 -25.15 15.95
CA GLU A 176 -8.82 -26.44 15.26
C GLU A 176 -7.58 -26.76 14.43
N VAL A 177 -6.88 -25.73 13.96
CA VAL A 177 -5.59 -25.86 13.28
C VAL A 177 -4.62 -24.84 13.83
N LEU A 178 -3.46 -25.30 14.30
CA LEU A 178 -2.38 -24.48 14.84
C LEU A 178 -1.13 -24.66 13.98
N ALA A 179 -0.59 -23.55 13.44
CA ALA A 179 0.67 -23.53 12.70
C ALA A 179 1.69 -22.67 13.44
N LEU A 180 2.81 -23.26 13.87
CA LEU A 180 3.87 -22.58 14.60
C LEU A 180 5.15 -22.53 13.78
N GLN A 181 5.82 -21.38 13.79
CA GLN A 181 7.11 -21.17 13.17
C GLN A 181 8.21 -21.06 14.21
N GLU A 182 9.44 -21.40 13.81
CA GLU A 182 10.66 -21.42 14.63
C GLU A 182 10.55 -22.40 15.82
N THR A 183 9.93 -23.56 15.60
CA THR A 183 9.82 -24.62 16.60
C THR A 183 11.15 -25.38 16.75
N THR A 184 11.60 -25.56 17.99
CA THR A 184 12.73 -26.41 18.35
C THR A 184 12.26 -27.72 18.96
N GLU A 185 13.10 -28.74 19.02
CA GLU A 185 12.75 -30.03 19.63
C GLU A 185 12.38 -29.87 21.10
N ASP A 186 13.13 -29.06 21.86
CA ASP A 186 12.85 -28.80 23.27
C ASP A 186 11.51 -28.09 23.46
N PHE A 187 11.18 -27.13 22.58
CA PHE A 187 9.88 -26.44 22.60
C PHE A 187 8.73 -27.41 22.32
N VAL A 188 8.83 -28.25 21.30
CA VAL A 188 7.79 -29.24 20.94
C VAL A 188 7.57 -30.21 22.08
N LYS A 189 8.63 -30.71 22.74
CA LYS A 189 8.53 -31.54 23.90
C LYS A 189 7.76 -30.84 25.04
N LYS A 190 8.10 -29.61 25.37
CA LYS A 190 7.40 -28.82 26.39
C LYS A 190 5.94 -28.53 26.04
N LEU A 191 5.64 -28.31 24.74
CA LEU A 191 4.28 -28.10 24.25
C LEU A 191 3.42 -29.37 24.43
N ASN A 192 4.00 -30.55 24.18
CA ASN A 192 3.34 -31.83 24.43
C ASN A 192 3.15 -32.07 25.95
N GLU A 193 4.16 -31.78 26.78
CA GLU A 193 4.06 -31.83 28.23
C GLU A 193 2.99 -30.88 28.79
N ALA A 194 2.78 -29.73 28.16
CA ALA A 194 1.70 -28.78 28.47
C ALA A 194 0.30 -29.27 28.04
N GLY A 195 0.21 -30.36 27.28
CA GLY A 195 -1.03 -31.03 26.93
C GLY A 195 -1.70 -30.58 25.64
N ILE A 196 -0.94 -30.08 24.64
CA ILE A 196 -1.50 -29.69 23.35
C ILE A 196 -2.27 -30.80 22.66
N GLU A 197 -1.81 -32.05 22.80
CA GLU A 197 -2.43 -33.25 22.22
C GLU A 197 -3.86 -33.51 22.70
N HIS A 198 -4.23 -32.95 23.85
CA HIS A 198 -5.61 -33.05 24.36
C HIS A 198 -6.60 -32.29 23.47
N TYR A 199 -6.15 -31.23 22.81
CA TYR A 199 -6.97 -30.37 21.95
C TYR A 199 -6.71 -30.61 20.46
N LEU A 200 -5.44 -30.86 20.11
CA LEU A 200 -4.96 -31.01 18.73
C LEU A 200 -4.12 -32.31 18.64
N PRO A 201 -4.77 -33.47 18.57
CA PRO A 201 -4.07 -34.77 18.68
C PRO A 201 -3.29 -35.17 17.42
N TYR A 202 -3.50 -34.50 16.30
CA TYR A 202 -2.81 -34.79 15.04
C TYR A 202 -1.77 -33.74 14.79
N ALA A 203 -0.53 -34.15 14.54
CA ALA A 203 0.56 -33.22 14.30
C ALA A 203 1.48 -33.69 13.19
N GLN A 204 1.97 -32.75 12.42
CA GLN A 204 3.09 -32.89 11.51
C GLN A 204 4.12 -31.81 11.87
N VAL A 205 5.27 -32.24 12.40
CA VAL A 205 6.26 -31.32 12.96
C VAL A 205 7.64 -31.63 12.38
N SER A 206 8.27 -30.60 11.87
CA SER A 206 9.67 -30.62 11.41
C SER A 206 10.44 -29.57 12.22
N SER A 207 10.73 -29.92 13.48
CA SER A 207 11.50 -29.06 14.39
C SER A 207 12.96 -28.98 14.00
N SER A 208 13.60 -27.87 14.31
CA SER A 208 15.01 -27.64 14.05
C SER A 208 15.58 -26.62 15.02
N ASP A 209 16.87 -26.69 15.28
CA ASP A 209 17.54 -25.65 16.03
C ASP A 209 17.51 -24.31 15.28
N GLY A 210 17.28 -23.23 16.02
CA GLY A 210 17.26 -21.87 15.46
C GLY A 210 15.91 -21.46 14.87
N VAL A 211 15.88 -21.04 13.60
CA VAL A 211 14.72 -20.38 12.96
C VAL A 211 14.04 -21.22 11.88
N PHE A 212 14.48 -22.44 11.67
CA PHE A 212 14.09 -23.21 10.47
C PHE A 212 12.99 -24.23 10.73
N GLY A 213 12.72 -24.58 11.98
CA GLY A 213 11.71 -25.57 12.35
C GLY A 213 10.30 -24.99 12.31
N ASN A 214 9.35 -25.78 11.84
CA ASN A 214 7.93 -25.46 11.83
C ASN A 214 7.10 -26.66 12.25
N GLY A 215 5.86 -26.43 12.67
CA GLY A 215 4.93 -27.50 13.04
C GLY A 215 3.47 -27.11 12.77
N LEU A 216 2.70 -28.14 12.42
CA LEU A 216 1.27 -28.08 12.20
C LEU A 216 0.57 -29.05 13.14
N TRP A 217 -0.41 -28.58 13.88
CA TRP A 217 -1.28 -29.38 14.78
C TRP A 217 -2.73 -29.22 14.36
N SER A 218 -3.52 -30.29 14.44
CA SER A 218 -4.92 -30.29 14.02
C SER A 218 -5.81 -31.08 14.97
N ALA A 219 -7.05 -30.64 15.10
CA ALA A 219 -8.10 -31.35 15.79
C ALA A 219 -8.64 -32.56 15.00
N THR A 220 -8.45 -32.55 13.67
CA THR A 220 -8.84 -33.63 12.76
C THR A 220 -7.60 -34.28 12.12
N PRO A 221 -7.71 -35.55 11.64
CA PRO A 221 -6.60 -36.22 10.98
C PRO A 221 -6.01 -35.41 9.83
N LEU A 222 -4.69 -35.40 9.74
CA LEU A 222 -3.95 -34.82 8.63
C LEU A 222 -3.74 -35.93 7.56
N ALA A 223 -4.34 -35.74 6.38
CA ALA A 223 -4.05 -36.59 5.22
C ALA A 223 -2.80 -36.10 4.50
N ASP A 224 -2.10 -37.02 3.83
CA ASP A 224 -0.88 -36.77 3.07
C ASP A 224 0.16 -35.89 3.82
N PRO A 225 0.53 -36.27 5.05
CA PRO A 225 1.50 -35.49 5.82
C PRO A 225 2.88 -35.54 5.18
N THR A 226 3.57 -34.39 5.16
CA THR A 226 4.94 -34.26 4.65
C THR A 226 5.80 -33.46 5.59
N ASP A 227 7.10 -33.77 5.66
CA ASP A 227 8.06 -33.02 6.48
C ASP A 227 8.44 -31.68 5.84
N ASP A 228 8.38 -31.61 4.50
CA ASP A 228 8.63 -30.39 3.75
C ASP A 228 7.76 -30.34 2.48
N ASP A 229 6.64 -29.64 2.56
CA ASP A 229 5.63 -29.58 1.50
C ASP A 229 6.05 -28.74 0.29
N VAL A 230 6.91 -27.76 0.50
CA VAL A 230 7.37 -26.84 -0.56
C VAL A 230 8.82 -27.07 -0.98
N ASN A 231 9.48 -28.09 -0.43
CA ASN A 231 10.88 -28.40 -0.70
C ASN A 231 11.81 -27.18 -0.57
N SER A 232 11.64 -26.46 0.54
CA SER A 232 12.41 -25.26 0.84
C SER A 232 13.85 -25.57 1.20
N SER A 233 14.80 -24.85 0.61
CA SER A 233 16.22 -24.93 1.03
C SER A 233 16.52 -24.09 2.28
N ALA A 234 15.57 -23.29 2.74
CA ALA A 234 15.76 -22.31 3.81
C ALA A 234 15.13 -22.70 5.14
N SER A 235 14.03 -23.45 5.13
CA SER A 235 13.36 -23.92 6.35
C SER A 235 12.51 -25.14 6.06
N PHE A 236 12.25 -25.96 7.08
CA PHE A 236 11.31 -27.07 6.97
C PHE A 236 9.89 -26.55 6.98
N MET A 237 9.11 -26.93 5.97
CA MET A 237 7.71 -26.52 5.84
C MET A 237 6.79 -27.75 5.85
N PRO A 238 6.52 -28.32 7.04
CA PRO A 238 5.63 -29.47 7.12
C PRO A 238 4.23 -29.13 6.61
N GLY A 239 3.64 -30.07 5.91
CA GLY A 239 2.32 -29.94 5.33
C GLY A 239 1.41 -31.11 5.67
N GLY A 240 0.12 -30.89 5.52
CA GLY A 240 -0.92 -31.89 5.69
C GLY A 240 -2.25 -31.37 5.17
N THR A 241 -3.11 -32.26 4.75
CA THR A 241 -4.44 -31.92 4.26
C THR A 241 -5.48 -32.13 5.37
N VAL A 242 -6.26 -31.11 5.67
CA VAL A 242 -7.34 -31.13 6.65
C VAL A 242 -8.68 -31.21 5.89
N ASP A 243 -9.58 -32.08 6.34
CA ASP A 243 -10.96 -32.10 5.86
C ASP A 243 -11.82 -31.19 6.74
N MET A 244 -12.49 -30.22 6.14
CA MET A 244 -13.43 -29.33 6.80
C MET A 244 -14.79 -29.45 6.11
N GLY A 245 -15.66 -30.28 6.67
CA GLY A 245 -17.02 -30.50 6.15
C GLY A 245 -17.07 -30.96 4.69
N GLY A 246 -16.11 -31.77 4.26
CA GLY A 246 -15.99 -32.29 2.90
C GLY A 246 -15.13 -31.40 1.96
N GLN A 247 -14.58 -30.31 2.46
CA GLN A 247 -13.59 -29.50 1.73
C GLN A 247 -12.18 -29.82 2.25
N GLN A 248 -11.31 -30.23 1.34
CA GLN A 248 -9.92 -30.51 1.65
C GLN A 248 -9.08 -29.23 1.50
N ILE A 249 -8.36 -28.89 2.56
CA ILE A 249 -7.47 -27.72 2.62
C ILE A 249 -6.08 -28.20 2.97
N ARG A 250 -5.10 -27.80 2.15
CA ARG A 250 -3.68 -28.08 2.38
C ARG A 250 -2.94 -26.84 2.83
#